data_07a8d75a7577d1da978b6767a738d054
#
_entry.id   07a8d75a7577d1da978b6767a738d054
#
_cell.length_a   1.000
_cell.length_b   1.000
_cell.length_c   1.000
_cell.angle_alpha   90.00
_cell.angle_beta   90.00
_cell.angle_gamma   90.00
#
_symmetry.space_group_name_H-M   'P 1'
#
loop_
_entity.id
_entity.type
_entity.pdbx_description
1 polymer ?
#
loop_
_entity_poly.entity_id
_entity_poly.type
_entity_poly.pdbx_seq_one_letter_code
_entity_poly.pdbx_strand_id
1 'polypeptide(L)'
;MKYIFLLISLIMMLCPAFSQSRTEHYLDSLGMVNIGKLDKTLKIDLMYTRADNFTGKVLYDDLHRAYLHPEAAKALLKAQKRLKELHPGYSLIIYDAARPMSVQQKMWNVVKGTSKNIYVSNPARGGGLHNYGLAVDVSIADEKGRPLSMGTKVDHLGKEAHIDTEASMVQQGTITARDRKNRHLLRQVMTYAGFKPLRSEWWHFNFRTREEAKRNYKVIK
;
A
#
# COMPACT_ATOMS: atom_id res chain seq x y z
N MET A 1 22.31 63.16 6.25
CA MET A 1 21.74 61.92 6.82
C MET A 1 20.83 61.30 5.80
N LYS A 2 21.23 60.18 5.18
CA LYS A 2 20.43 59.46 4.17
C LYS A 2 19.83 58.24 4.87
N TYR A 3 18.52 58.18 5.03
CA TYR A 3 17.81 57.02 5.56
C TYR A 3 17.61 55.99 4.44
N ILE A 4 18.27 54.84 4.55
CA ILE A 4 18.04 53.67 3.67
C ILE A 4 16.92 52.89 4.30
N PHE A 5 15.75 52.90 3.65
CA PHE A 5 14.62 51.97 3.98
C PHE A 5 14.90 50.62 3.38
N LEU A 6 15.21 49.63 4.26
CA LEU A 6 15.35 48.23 3.88
C LEU A 6 13.94 47.64 3.79
N LEU A 7 13.44 47.42 2.57
CA LEU A 7 12.21 46.69 2.33
C LEU A 7 12.53 45.19 2.48
N ILE A 8 12.15 44.57 3.60
CA ILE A 8 12.21 43.13 3.79
C ILE A 8 10.94 42.57 3.11
N SER A 9 11.12 42.03 1.90
CA SER A 9 10.09 41.27 1.19
C SER A 9 9.94 39.90 1.87
N LEU A 10 8.87 39.73 2.66
CA LEU A 10 8.47 38.46 3.26
C LEU A 10 7.85 37.60 2.14
N ILE A 11 8.65 36.76 1.48
CA ILE A 11 8.15 35.73 0.57
C ILE A 11 7.47 34.65 1.42
N MET A 12 6.16 34.77 1.60
CA MET A 12 5.33 33.65 2.07
C MET A 12 5.45 32.53 1.02
N MET A 13 6.24 31.50 1.28
CA MET A 13 6.13 30.22 0.57
C MET A 13 4.73 29.65 0.83
N LEU A 14 3.82 29.90 -0.09
CA LEU A 14 2.54 29.20 -0.18
C LEU A 14 2.88 27.74 -0.51
N CYS A 15 3.07 26.91 0.51
CA CYS A 15 2.97 25.46 0.31
C CYS A 15 1.58 25.20 -0.25
N PRO A 16 1.42 24.61 -1.45
CA PRO A 16 0.11 24.24 -1.94
C PRO A 16 -0.48 23.24 -0.94
N ALA A 17 -1.41 23.69 -0.13
CA ALA A 17 -2.28 22.80 0.63
C ALA A 17 -3.11 22.05 -0.43
N PHE A 18 -2.68 20.85 -0.81
CA PHE A 18 -3.48 19.99 -1.65
C PHE A 18 -4.84 19.82 -1.00
N SER A 19 -5.83 20.49 -1.56
CA SER A 19 -7.22 20.32 -1.19
C SER A 19 -7.56 18.83 -1.26
N GLN A 20 -8.40 18.36 -0.36
CA GLN A 20 -8.87 16.99 -0.37
C GLN A 20 -9.70 16.75 -1.63
N SER A 21 -9.46 15.64 -2.33
CA SER A 21 -10.14 15.30 -3.57
C SER A 21 -11.56 14.77 -3.32
N ARG A 22 -12.35 14.61 -4.41
CA ARG A 22 -13.68 14.00 -4.32
C ARG A 22 -13.63 12.57 -3.78
N THR A 23 -12.69 11.75 -4.27
CA THR A 23 -12.52 10.38 -3.80
C THR A 23 -12.10 10.34 -2.33
N GLU A 24 -11.22 11.22 -1.89
CA GLU A 24 -10.81 11.29 -0.49
C GLU A 24 -11.95 11.73 0.44
N HIS A 25 -12.75 12.71 0.04
CA HIS A 25 -13.98 13.11 0.77
C HIS A 25 -14.98 11.95 0.87
N TYR A 26 -15.14 11.18 -0.23
CA TYR A 26 -15.98 9.99 -0.22
C TYR A 26 -15.46 8.94 0.77
N LEU A 27 -14.14 8.66 0.78
CA LEU A 27 -13.54 7.72 1.73
C LEU A 27 -13.73 8.16 3.19
N ASP A 28 -13.57 9.46 3.49
CA ASP A 28 -13.86 10.00 4.83
C ASP A 28 -15.35 9.81 5.19
N SER A 29 -16.28 10.03 4.25
CA SER A 29 -17.71 9.83 4.48
C SER A 29 -18.08 8.37 4.77
N LEU A 30 -17.26 7.42 4.33
CA LEU A 30 -17.37 5.99 4.67
C LEU A 30 -16.74 5.65 6.04
N GLY A 31 -16.15 6.62 6.74
CA GLY A 31 -15.43 6.40 8.00
C GLY A 31 -14.04 5.81 7.83
N MET A 32 -13.48 5.82 6.61
CA MET A 32 -12.09 5.44 6.39
C MET A 32 -11.14 6.47 6.98
N VAL A 33 -9.95 6.06 7.38
CA VAL A 33 -8.95 6.95 8.00
C VAL A 33 -7.72 7.08 7.13
N ASN A 34 -7.24 8.32 6.96
CA ASN A 34 -5.98 8.60 6.30
C ASN A 34 -4.81 8.18 7.21
N ILE A 35 -4.14 7.09 6.85
CA ILE A 35 -3.07 6.49 7.66
C ILE A 35 -1.82 7.34 7.75
N GLY A 36 -1.53 8.16 6.75
CA GLY A 36 -0.41 9.12 6.77
C GLY A 36 -0.61 10.27 7.77
N LYS A 37 -1.85 10.51 8.23
CA LYS A 37 -2.12 11.45 9.33
C LYS A 37 -1.90 10.80 10.70
N LEU A 38 -2.07 9.47 10.81
CA LEU A 38 -1.97 8.74 12.07
C LEU A 38 -0.51 8.51 12.51
N ASP A 39 0.37 8.22 11.56
CA ASP A 39 1.81 8.07 11.81
C ASP A 39 2.61 8.69 10.66
N LYS A 40 3.30 9.79 10.94
CA LYS A 40 4.14 10.53 9.98
C LYS A 40 5.40 9.78 9.55
N THR A 41 5.72 8.68 10.22
CA THR A 41 6.87 7.86 9.86
C THR A 41 6.52 6.78 8.83
N LEU A 42 5.22 6.49 8.61
CA LEU A 42 4.80 5.68 7.48
C LEU A 42 5.16 6.38 6.15
N LYS A 43 5.75 5.64 5.24
CA LYS A 43 6.01 6.14 3.89
C LYS A 43 4.83 5.78 3.00
N ILE A 44 4.21 6.80 2.41
CA ILE A 44 3.08 6.61 1.48
C ILE A 44 3.62 6.82 0.06
N ASP A 45 3.56 5.78 -0.76
CA ASP A 45 4.02 5.75 -2.14
C ASP A 45 3.00 5.01 -3.02
N LEU A 46 1.80 5.57 -3.14
CA LEU A 46 0.70 4.93 -3.88
C LEU A 46 1.09 4.68 -5.34
N MET A 47 1.33 3.43 -5.68
CA MET A 47 1.87 3.03 -6.98
C MET A 47 0.92 3.32 -8.15
N TYR A 48 -0.40 3.28 -7.92
CA TYR A 48 -1.40 3.50 -8.96
C TYR A 48 -1.64 4.99 -9.30
N THR A 49 -0.93 5.91 -8.64
CA THR A 49 -0.82 7.31 -9.05
C THR A 49 0.17 7.51 -10.22
N ARG A 50 0.91 6.48 -10.60
CA ARG A 50 1.88 6.45 -11.70
C ARG A 50 1.56 5.35 -12.69
N ALA A 51 2.15 5.41 -13.88
CA ALA A 51 1.95 4.40 -14.91
C ALA A 51 2.91 3.19 -14.83
N ASP A 52 3.89 3.21 -13.91
CA ASP A 52 4.86 2.13 -13.70
C ASP A 52 4.32 0.96 -12.84
N ASN A 53 3.06 0.61 -13.06
CA ASN A 53 2.37 -0.53 -12.48
C ASN A 53 1.99 -1.56 -13.57
N PHE A 54 1.43 -2.72 -13.19
CA PHE A 54 1.12 -3.80 -14.14
C PHE A 54 0.12 -3.42 -15.25
N THR A 55 -0.65 -2.35 -15.09
CA THR A 55 -1.63 -1.90 -16.09
C THR A 55 -1.03 -0.96 -17.12
N GLY A 56 0.15 -0.38 -16.85
CA GLY A 56 0.78 0.65 -17.67
C GLY A 56 0.03 1.99 -17.69
N LYS A 57 -0.89 2.23 -16.75
CA LYS A 57 -1.75 3.43 -16.70
C LYS A 57 -1.81 4.02 -15.29
N VAL A 58 -2.02 5.33 -15.20
CA VAL A 58 -2.47 5.98 -13.97
C VAL A 58 -3.90 5.53 -13.69
N LEU A 59 -4.16 5.02 -12.50
CA LEU A 59 -5.49 4.54 -12.08
C LEU A 59 -6.10 5.40 -10.97
N TYR A 60 -5.26 6.03 -10.16
CA TYR A 60 -5.66 6.98 -9.12
C TYR A 60 -5.54 8.40 -9.64
N ASP A 61 -6.63 8.89 -10.25
CA ASP A 61 -6.66 10.22 -10.86
C ASP A 61 -6.69 11.33 -9.78
N ASP A 62 -7.37 11.07 -8.65
CA ASP A 62 -7.58 12.04 -7.57
C ASP A 62 -7.38 11.45 -6.16
N LEU A 63 -6.89 10.22 -6.03
CA LEU A 63 -6.57 9.60 -4.75
C LEU A 63 -5.06 9.68 -4.51
N HIS A 64 -4.64 10.60 -3.64
CA HIS A 64 -3.22 10.87 -3.34
C HIS A 64 -2.81 10.47 -1.93
N ARG A 65 -3.77 10.08 -1.08
CA ARG A 65 -3.56 9.69 0.31
C ARG A 65 -4.01 8.24 0.53
N ALA A 66 -3.29 7.52 1.37
CA ALA A 66 -3.64 6.15 1.71
C ALA A 66 -4.68 6.10 2.82
N TYR A 67 -5.79 5.40 2.58
CA TYR A 67 -6.90 5.22 3.50
C TYR A 67 -7.07 3.75 3.85
N LEU A 68 -7.48 3.47 5.09
CA LEU A 68 -7.90 2.13 5.55
C LEU A 68 -9.16 2.23 6.41
N HIS A 69 -9.87 1.12 6.56
CA HIS A 69 -10.85 0.96 7.62
C HIS A 69 -10.16 1.15 8.99
N PRO A 70 -10.80 1.81 9.98
CA PRO A 70 -10.16 2.13 11.27
C PRO A 70 -9.50 0.94 11.95
N GLU A 71 -10.11 -0.24 11.91
CA GLU A 71 -9.54 -1.45 12.51
C GLU A 71 -8.24 -1.89 11.81
N ALA A 72 -8.23 -1.89 10.47
CA ALA A 72 -7.04 -2.23 9.69
C ALA A 72 -5.94 -1.17 9.87
N ALA A 73 -6.31 0.11 9.96
CA ALA A 73 -5.37 1.19 10.25
C ALA A 73 -4.70 1.02 11.62
N LYS A 74 -5.49 0.72 12.68
CA LYS A 74 -4.95 0.43 14.02
C LYS A 74 -3.98 -0.76 13.99
N ALA A 75 -4.31 -1.82 13.26
CA ALA A 75 -3.42 -2.97 13.08
C ALA A 75 -2.15 -2.59 12.33
N LEU A 76 -2.22 -1.75 11.28
CA LEU A 76 -1.04 -1.29 10.54
C LEU A 76 -0.08 -0.49 11.44
N LEU A 77 -0.61 0.38 12.31
CA LEU A 77 0.21 1.11 13.28
C LEU A 77 0.91 0.17 14.27
N LYS A 78 0.25 -0.93 14.66
CA LYS A 78 0.87 -1.98 15.48
C LYS A 78 2.02 -2.68 14.73
N ALA A 79 1.87 -2.95 13.43
CA ALA A 79 2.93 -3.51 12.59
C ALA A 79 4.11 -2.54 12.47
N GLN A 80 3.85 -1.25 12.22
CA GLN A 80 4.86 -0.20 12.14
C GLN A 80 5.65 -0.08 13.45
N LYS A 81 4.95 -0.06 14.59
CA LYS A 81 5.58 -0.04 15.91
C LYS A 81 6.48 -1.27 16.09
N ARG A 82 5.97 -2.47 15.75
CA ARG A 82 6.75 -3.70 15.87
C ARG A 82 7.99 -3.70 14.98
N LEU A 83 7.89 -3.18 13.77
CA LEU A 83 9.04 -3.02 12.88
C LEU A 83 10.12 -2.14 13.52
N LYS A 84 9.74 -1.02 14.12
CA LYS A 84 10.67 -0.09 14.79
C LYS A 84 11.28 -0.66 16.06
N GLU A 85 10.59 -1.52 16.79
CA GLU A 85 11.15 -2.26 17.92
C GLU A 85 12.28 -3.20 17.47
N LEU A 86 12.13 -3.85 16.31
CA LEU A 86 13.13 -4.76 15.75
C LEU A 86 14.25 -4.02 15.02
N HIS A 87 13.91 -2.93 14.32
CA HIS A 87 14.81 -2.12 13.50
C HIS A 87 14.44 -0.63 13.63
N PRO A 88 15.01 0.12 14.60
CA PRO A 88 14.54 1.49 14.93
C PRO A 88 14.53 2.48 13.78
N GLY A 89 15.44 2.33 12.80
CA GLY A 89 15.51 3.19 11.62
C GLY A 89 14.56 2.81 10.47
N TYR A 90 13.90 1.65 10.54
CA TYR A 90 13.08 1.14 9.44
C TYR A 90 11.65 1.67 9.51
N SER A 91 10.97 1.65 8.37
CA SER A 91 9.57 2.06 8.25
C SER A 91 8.83 1.24 7.19
N LEU A 92 7.53 1.09 7.35
CA LEU A 92 6.68 0.51 6.30
C LEU A 92 6.51 1.52 5.16
N ILE A 93 6.48 1.01 3.92
CA ILE A 93 6.08 1.74 2.70
C ILE A 93 4.74 1.19 2.25
N ILE A 94 3.77 2.06 2.06
CA ILE A 94 2.42 1.70 1.63
C ILE A 94 2.28 2.01 0.14
N TYR A 95 2.11 0.97 -0.67
CA TYR A 95 1.95 1.08 -2.12
C TYR A 95 0.50 1.07 -2.56
N ASP A 96 -0.39 0.41 -1.79
CA ASP A 96 -1.84 0.48 -1.98
C ASP A 96 -2.58 0.18 -0.66
N ALA A 97 -3.83 0.70 -0.56
CA ALA A 97 -4.66 0.54 0.62
C ALA A 97 -6.16 0.47 0.24
N ALA A 98 -7.01 1.40 0.63
CA ALA A 98 -8.39 1.47 0.16
C ALA A 98 -8.44 1.79 -1.34
N ARG A 99 -9.10 0.92 -2.11
CA ARG A 99 -9.20 0.98 -3.56
C ARG A 99 -10.65 1.03 -4.00
N PRO A 100 -11.11 2.07 -4.73
CA PRO A 100 -12.45 2.10 -5.28
C PRO A 100 -12.72 0.93 -6.23
N MET A 101 -13.96 0.45 -6.25
CA MET A 101 -14.37 -0.66 -7.14
C MET A 101 -14.24 -0.28 -8.62
N SER A 102 -14.41 1.00 -8.95
CA SER A 102 -14.19 1.51 -10.31
C SER A 102 -12.73 1.31 -10.77
N VAL A 103 -11.75 1.49 -9.87
CA VAL A 103 -10.33 1.20 -10.13
C VAL A 103 -10.10 -0.30 -10.24
N GLN A 104 -10.68 -1.10 -9.37
CA GLN A 104 -10.63 -2.56 -9.45
C GLN A 104 -11.14 -3.08 -10.80
N GLN A 105 -12.18 -2.46 -11.35
CA GLN A 105 -12.71 -2.81 -12.67
C GLN A 105 -11.73 -2.48 -13.80
N LYS A 106 -11.03 -1.33 -13.72
CA LYS A 106 -9.98 -0.97 -14.68
C LYS A 106 -8.86 -2.03 -14.65
N MET A 107 -8.40 -2.44 -13.45
CA MET A 107 -7.39 -3.50 -13.28
C MET A 107 -7.83 -4.84 -13.85
N TRP A 108 -9.06 -5.27 -13.52
CA TRP A 108 -9.62 -6.52 -14.01
C TRP A 108 -9.70 -6.56 -15.54
N ASN A 109 -10.06 -5.46 -16.18
CA ASN A 109 -10.15 -5.36 -17.63
C ASN A 109 -8.82 -5.63 -18.35
N VAL A 110 -7.68 -5.38 -17.69
CA VAL A 110 -6.34 -5.67 -18.23
C VAL A 110 -6.02 -7.16 -18.22
N VAL A 111 -6.48 -7.89 -17.19
CA VAL A 111 -6.07 -9.29 -16.98
C VAL A 111 -7.18 -10.31 -17.32
N LYS A 112 -8.44 -9.88 -17.46
CA LYS A 112 -9.54 -10.78 -17.84
C LYS A 112 -9.23 -11.51 -19.15
N GLY A 113 -9.46 -12.83 -19.16
CA GLY A 113 -9.14 -13.66 -20.33
C GLY A 113 -7.67 -14.06 -20.48
N THR A 114 -6.80 -13.67 -19.54
CA THR A 114 -5.40 -14.09 -19.50
C THR A 114 -5.12 -14.97 -18.28
N SER A 115 -3.98 -15.68 -18.27
CA SER A 115 -3.52 -16.45 -17.10
C SER A 115 -3.23 -15.58 -15.87
N LYS A 116 -3.07 -14.27 -16.04
CA LYS A 116 -2.81 -13.31 -14.96
C LYS A 116 -4.06 -12.93 -14.17
N ASN A 117 -5.25 -13.36 -14.59
CA ASN A 117 -6.52 -13.07 -13.91
C ASN A 117 -6.58 -13.60 -12.46
N ILE A 118 -5.74 -14.57 -12.13
CA ILE A 118 -5.64 -15.13 -10.76
C ILE A 118 -5.07 -14.14 -9.74
N TYR A 119 -4.32 -13.11 -10.19
CA TYR A 119 -3.71 -12.09 -9.33
C TYR A 119 -4.63 -10.89 -9.09
N VAL A 120 -5.72 -10.74 -9.82
CA VAL A 120 -6.62 -9.58 -9.70
C VAL A 120 -8.03 -10.05 -9.35
N SER A 121 -8.55 -9.59 -8.22
CA SER A 121 -9.89 -9.94 -7.77
C SER A 121 -10.96 -9.47 -8.76
N ASN A 122 -11.86 -10.37 -9.14
CA ASN A 122 -12.96 -10.08 -10.08
C ASN A 122 -14.01 -9.17 -9.42
N PRO A 123 -14.28 -7.96 -9.95
CA PRO A 123 -15.30 -7.04 -9.41
C PRO A 123 -16.70 -7.62 -9.37
N ALA A 124 -17.09 -8.41 -10.39
CA ALA A 124 -18.41 -9.06 -10.45
C ALA A 124 -18.65 -10.08 -9.31
N ARG A 125 -17.57 -10.50 -8.63
CA ARG A 125 -17.61 -11.39 -7.46
C ARG A 125 -17.42 -10.61 -6.14
N GLY A 126 -17.58 -9.28 -6.15
CA GLY A 126 -17.45 -8.41 -4.99
C GLY A 126 -16.02 -7.91 -4.74
N GLY A 127 -15.14 -7.95 -5.74
CA GLY A 127 -13.78 -7.40 -5.65
C GLY A 127 -12.86 -8.11 -4.66
N GLY A 128 -11.82 -7.40 -4.20
CA GLY A 128 -10.86 -7.82 -3.18
C GLY A 128 -11.00 -7.03 -1.88
N LEU A 129 -10.13 -7.31 -0.89
CA LEU A 129 -10.22 -6.67 0.42
C LEU A 129 -9.76 -5.21 0.42
N HIS A 130 -8.99 -4.77 -0.56
CA HIS A 130 -8.73 -3.34 -0.81
C HIS A 130 -10.02 -2.55 -1.04
N ASN A 131 -11.03 -3.17 -1.68
CA ASN A 131 -12.30 -2.53 -1.95
C ASN A 131 -13.19 -2.34 -0.70
N TYR A 132 -12.71 -2.76 0.46
CA TYR A 132 -13.32 -2.56 1.78
C TYR A 132 -12.39 -1.80 2.74
N GLY A 133 -11.20 -1.38 2.27
CA GLY A 133 -10.17 -0.78 3.12
C GLY A 133 -9.58 -1.77 4.14
N LEU A 134 -9.60 -3.06 3.83
CA LEU A 134 -9.20 -4.17 4.72
C LEU A 134 -7.98 -4.94 4.21
N ALA A 135 -7.29 -4.43 3.20
CA ALA A 135 -6.03 -4.96 2.72
C ALA A 135 -5.04 -3.83 2.47
N VAL A 136 -3.75 -4.17 2.46
CA VAL A 136 -2.66 -3.25 2.18
C VAL A 136 -1.57 -3.94 1.38
N ASP A 137 -1.04 -3.25 0.36
CA ASP A 137 0.18 -3.62 -0.33
C ASP A 137 1.34 -2.83 0.27
N VAL A 138 2.32 -3.53 0.84
CA VAL A 138 3.30 -2.92 1.73
C VAL A 138 4.69 -3.54 1.56
N SER A 139 5.71 -2.72 1.80
CA SER A 139 7.10 -3.14 1.90
C SER A 139 7.79 -2.45 3.08
N ILE A 140 9.12 -2.59 3.18
CA ILE A 140 9.94 -1.98 4.23
C ILE A 140 10.96 -1.04 3.59
N ALA A 141 11.15 0.14 4.17
CA ALA A 141 12.27 1.03 3.90
C ALA A 141 13.33 0.93 5.01
N ASP A 142 14.59 1.05 4.61
CA ASP A 142 15.72 1.19 5.52
C ASP A 142 15.75 2.60 6.18
N GLU A 143 16.74 2.82 7.05
CA GLU A 143 16.97 4.09 7.76
C GLU A 143 17.25 5.28 6.82
N LYS A 144 17.68 5.02 5.57
CA LYS A 144 17.84 6.04 4.53
C LYS A 144 16.59 6.25 3.69
N GLY A 145 15.52 5.54 4.03
CA GLY A 145 14.25 5.61 3.32
C GLY A 145 14.18 4.85 2.01
N ARG A 146 15.16 3.99 1.71
CA ARG A 146 15.23 3.19 0.49
C ARG A 146 14.48 1.87 0.68
N PRO A 147 13.65 1.42 -0.26
CA PRO A 147 13.00 0.13 -0.18
C PRO A 147 14.01 -1.01 -0.02
N LEU A 148 13.75 -1.95 0.89
CA LEU A 148 14.51 -3.19 0.96
C LEU A 148 14.25 -4.03 -0.30
N SER A 149 15.32 -4.71 -0.79
CA SER A 149 15.15 -5.66 -1.89
C SER A 149 14.27 -6.83 -1.46
N MET A 150 13.27 -7.15 -2.27
CA MET A 150 12.32 -8.27 -2.05
C MET A 150 12.39 -9.31 -3.17
N GLY A 151 13.37 -9.19 -4.11
CA GLY A 151 13.56 -10.11 -5.24
C GLY A 151 12.65 -9.82 -6.43
N THR A 152 11.50 -9.19 -6.23
CA THR A 152 10.63 -8.65 -7.28
C THR A 152 10.11 -7.29 -6.89
N LYS A 153 9.62 -6.52 -7.86
CA LYS A 153 8.80 -5.33 -7.58
C LYS A 153 7.47 -5.75 -6.96
N VAL A 154 6.82 -4.84 -6.25
CA VAL A 154 5.38 -4.93 -5.94
C VAL A 154 4.63 -5.01 -7.27
N ASP A 155 3.49 -5.67 -7.30
CA ASP A 155 2.67 -5.85 -8.51
C ASP A 155 3.30 -6.78 -9.58
N HIS A 156 4.33 -7.54 -9.23
CA HIS A 156 4.87 -8.58 -10.12
C HIS A 156 3.90 -9.77 -10.22
N LEU A 157 3.17 -9.86 -11.34
CA LEU A 157 2.19 -10.92 -11.59
C LEU A 157 2.88 -12.20 -12.12
N GLY A 158 3.65 -12.86 -11.26
CA GLY A 158 4.44 -14.05 -11.58
C GLY A 158 4.76 -14.90 -10.34
N LYS A 159 5.23 -16.13 -10.57
CA LYS A 159 5.53 -17.10 -9.50
C LYS A 159 6.63 -16.61 -8.54
N GLU A 160 7.48 -15.72 -9.00
CA GLU A 160 8.57 -15.10 -8.21
C GLU A 160 8.04 -14.24 -7.06
N ALA A 161 6.76 -13.82 -7.13
CA ALA A 161 6.08 -13.10 -6.05
C ALA A 161 5.55 -14.02 -4.93
N HIS A 162 5.44 -15.32 -5.18
CA HIS A 162 4.85 -16.28 -4.24
C HIS A 162 5.71 -16.45 -2.99
N ILE A 163 5.06 -16.71 -1.84
CA ILE A 163 5.75 -16.87 -0.54
C ILE A 163 5.95 -18.31 -0.13
N ASP A 164 5.25 -19.25 -0.73
CA ASP A 164 5.31 -20.69 -0.41
C ASP A 164 6.48 -21.42 -1.06
N THR A 165 7.12 -20.82 -2.06
CA THR A 165 8.24 -21.38 -2.81
C THR A 165 9.56 -20.63 -2.61
N GLU A 166 9.65 -19.71 -1.66
CA GLU A 166 10.83 -18.86 -1.44
C GLU A 166 12.14 -19.64 -1.20
N ALA A 167 12.08 -20.78 -0.51
CA ALA A 167 13.28 -21.61 -0.29
C ALA A 167 13.84 -22.18 -1.60
N SER A 168 12.95 -22.72 -2.43
CA SER A 168 13.29 -23.24 -3.76
C SER A 168 13.78 -22.12 -4.70
N MET A 169 13.16 -20.94 -4.66
CA MET A 169 13.59 -19.79 -5.44
C MET A 169 15.00 -19.31 -5.07
N VAL A 170 15.39 -19.38 -3.78
CA VAL A 170 16.76 -19.08 -3.36
C VAL A 170 17.73 -20.11 -3.89
N GLN A 171 17.41 -21.42 -3.83
CA GLN A 171 18.25 -22.49 -4.37
C GLN A 171 18.48 -22.36 -5.87
N GLN A 172 17.46 -21.89 -6.60
CA GLN A 172 17.50 -21.67 -8.06
C GLN A 172 18.12 -20.32 -8.46
N GLY A 173 18.47 -19.46 -7.48
CA GLY A 173 19.00 -18.13 -7.75
C GLY A 173 17.96 -17.11 -8.28
N THR A 174 16.66 -17.45 -8.23
CA THR A 174 15.57 -16.56 -8.68
C THR A 174 15.40 -15.35 -7.77
N ILE A 175 15.55 -15.55 -6.46
CA ILE A 175 15.67 -14.50 -5.45
C ILE A 175 16.89 -14.79 -4.58
N THR A 176 17.41 -13.76 -3.90
CA THR A 176 18.53 -13.93 -2.99
C THR A 176 18.08 -14.38 -1.58
N ALA A 177 18.99 -14.95 -0.80
CA ALA A 177 18.74 -15.24 0.62
C ALA A 177 18.39 -13.96 1.41
N ARG A 178 18.92 -12.79 1.00
CA ARG A 178 18.60 -11.48 1.56
C ARG A 178 17.16 -11.07 1.26
N ASP A 179 16.69 -11.26 0.03
CA ASP A 179 15.30 -10.97 -0.35
C ASP A 179 14.33 -11.80 0.48
N ARG A 180 14.59 -13.10 0.61
CA ARG A 180 13.80 -14.00 1.46
C ARG A 180 13.78 -13.54 2.92
N LYS A 181 14.94 -13.13 3.48
CA LYS A 181 15.02 -12.59 4.85
C LYS A 181 14.16 -11.32 5.01
N ASN A 182 14.20 -10.41 4.03
CA ASN A 182 13.41 -9.18 4.04
C ASN A 182 11.90 -9.47 3.95
N ARG A 183 11.48 -10.37 3.06
CA ARG A 183 10.08 -10.84 2.99
C ARG A 183 9.63 -11.49 4.31
N HIS A 184 10.49 -12.26 4.95
CA HIS A 184 10.20 -12.87 6.24
C HIS A 184 9.99 -11.81 7.33
N LEU A 185 10.87 -10.80 7.42
CA LEU A 185 10.71 -9.68 8.35
C LEU A 185 9.37 -8.96 8.14
N LEU A 186 9.01 -8.66 6.88
CA LEU A 186 7.73 -8.04 6.56
C LEU A 186 6.56 -8.90 7.04
N ARG A 187 6.54 -10.20 6.72
CA ARG A 187 5.49 -11.11 7.21
C ARG A 187 5.44 -11.19 8.72
N GLN A 188 6.58 -11.23 9.39
CA GLN A 188 6.66 -11.28 10.85
C GLN A 188 5.95 -10.09 11.50
N VAL A 189 6.22 -8.87 11.06
CA VAL A 189 5.62 -7.68 11.65
C VAL A 189 4.14 -7.53 11.30
N MET A 190 3.75 -7.89 10.08
CA MET A 190 2.37 -7.82 9.63
C MET A 190 1.49 -8.87 10.31
N THR A 191 1.95 -10.10 10.44
CA THR A 191 1.19 -11.17 11.14
C THR A 191 1.12 -10.93 12.65
N TYR A 192 2.15 -10.37 13.27
CA TYR A 192 2.11 -9.91 14.66
C TYR A 192 1.00 -8.89 14.91
N ALA A 193 0.71 -8.07 13.91
CA ALA A 193 -0.35 -7.07 13.98
C ALA A 193 -1.76 -7.63 13.66
N GLY A 194 -1.87 -8.88 13.22
CA GLY A 194 -3.13 -9.55 12.91
C GLY A 194 -3.49 -9.61 11.43
N PHE A 195 -2.60 -9.15 10.55
CA PHE A 195 -2.78 -9.33 9.11
C PHE A 195 -2.45 -10.76 8.68
N LYS A 196 -3.06 -11.20 7.58
CA LYS A 196 -2.83 -12.49 6.95
C LYS A 196 -2.16 -12.28 5.58
N PRO A 197 -0.99 -12.89 5.31
CA PRO A 197 -0.33 -12.77 4.02
C PRO A 197 -1.13 -13.50 2.93
N LEU A 198 -1.00 -13.03 1.69
CA LEU A 198 -1.50 -13.73 0.51
C LEU A 198 -0.39 -14.61 -0.08
N ARG A 199 -0.71 -15.88 -0.40
CA ARG A 199 0.29 -16.84 -0.86
C ARG A 199 0.97 -16.46 -2.18
N SER A 200 0.23 -15.83 -3.09
CA SER A 200 0.71 -15.45 -4.42
C SER A 200 1.45 -14.12 -4.49
N GLU A 201 1.49 -13.34 -3.38
CA GLU A 201 1.97 -11.95 -3.39
C GLU A 201 2.64 -11.61 -2.07
N TRP A 202 3.97 -11.45 -2.06
CA TRP A 202 4.74 -11.19 -0.83
C TRP A 202 4.40 -9.86 -0.16
N TRP A 203 3.86 -8.89 -0.90
CA TRP A 203 3.51 -7.53 -0.44
C TRP A 203 2.11 -7.40 0.11
N HIS A 204 1.17 -8.33 -0.27
CA HIS A 204 -0.25 -8.21 0.02
C HIS A 204 -0.64 -8.84 1.35
N PHE A 205 -1.34 -8.07 2.18
CA PHE A 205 -1.79 -8.50 3.49
C PHE A 205 -3.26 -8.16 3.73
N ASN A 206 -4.05 -9.16 4.08
CA ASN A 206 -5.46 -9.07 4.39
C ASN A 206 -5.69 -8.95 5.89
N PHE A 207 -6.57 -8.03 6.33
CA PHE A 207 -6.92 -7.87 7.74
C PHE A 207 -8.14 -8.73 8.17
N ARG A 208 -9.04 -9.02 7.24
CA ARG A 208 -10.22 -9.87 7.45
C ARG A 208 -10.30 -10.96 6.37
N THR A 209 -11.26 -11.89 6.51
CA THR A 209 -11.63 -12.77 5.42
C THR A 209 -12.55 -12.07 4.44
N ARG A 210 -12.69 -12.63 3.24
CA ARG A 210 -13.59 -12.10 2.23
C ARG A 210 -15.06 -12.21 2.65
N GLU A 211 -15.41 -13.27 3.35
CA GLU A 211 -16.76 -13.53 3.87
C GLU A 211 -17.13 -12.51 4.95
N GLU A 212 -16.22 -12.24 5.89
CA GLU A 212 -16.40 -11.20 6.91
C GLU A 212 -16.55 -9.82 6.26
N ALA A 213 -15.70 -9.51 5.27
CA ALA A 213 -15.76 -8.22 4.58
C ALA A 213 -17.11 -7.98 3.92
N LYS A 214 -17.59 -8.94 3.14
CA LYS A 214 -18.89 -8.85 2.45
C LYS A 214 -20.08 -8.74 3.41
N ARG A 215 -20.00 -9.35 4.58
CA ARG A 215 -21.08 -9.36 5.57
C ARG A 215 -21.14 -8.09 6.39
N ASN A 216 -19.98 -7.55 6.77
CA ASN A 216 -19.91 -6.58 7.85
C ASN A 216 -19.40 -5.20 7.42
N TYR A 217 -18.89 -5.05 6.19
CA TYR A 217 -18.22 -3.82 5.76
C TYR A 217 -18.82 -3.30 4.45
N LYS A 218 -18.80 -1.97 4.30
CA LYS A 218 -19.25 -1.31 3.07
C LYS A 218 -18.16 -1.38 2.00
N VAL A 219 -18.57 -1.74 0.78
CA VAL A 219 -17.70 -1.68 -0.38
C VAL A 219 -17.47 -0.24 -0.80
N ILE A 220 -16.25 0.10 -1.15
CA ILE A 220 -15.85 1.40 -1.73
C ILE A 220 -16.19 1.36 -3.22
N LYS A 221 -17.19 2.15 -3.63
CA LYS A 221 -17.67 2.21 -5.03
C LYS A 221 -16.73 2.97 -5.95
#